data_3f2ac1106f620fa86b4d2f18cb9c792b
#
_entry.id   3f2ac1106f620fa86b4d2f18cb9c792b
#
_cell.length_a   1.000
_cell.length_b   1.000
_cell.length_c   1.000
_cell.angle_alpha   90.00
_cell.angle_beta   90.00
_cell.angle_gamma   90.00
#
_symmetry.space_group_name_H-M   'P 1'
#
loop_
_entity.id
_entity.type
_entity.pdbx_description
1 polymer ?
#
loop_
_entity_poly.entity_id
_entity_poly.type
_entity_poly.pdbx_seq_one_letter_code
_entity_poly.pdbx_strand_id
1 'polypeptide(L)'
;MYWYVSDVTQHDFHSTINIISRHSLDHYKFFGTRWRSFIDQGIWEVSSETFWCLGLPYSDMARVDPAFFAELKASPLVIFKGDLNYRKLVQDRNWKTTTSFSEALGDFSPVVLLALRTCKADTIAGLEPGTAENISKQSPDWMVSGEYGLIQFNSGQ
;
A
#
# COMPACT_ATOMS: atom_id res chain seq x y z
N MET A 1 -16.75 -7.38 -3.81
CA MET A 1 -16.59 -8.85 -3.70
C MET A 1 -15.36 -9.12 -2.86
N TYR A 2 -15.57 -9.35 -1.59
CA TYR A 2 -14.51 -9.38 -0.56
C TYR A 2 -13.52 -10.55 -0.71
N TRP A 3 -13.95 -11.66 -1.26
CA TRP A 3 -13.16 -12.89 -1.39
C TRP A 3 -12.09 -12.89 -2.48
N TYR A 4 -12.00 -11.84 -3.26
CA TYR A 4 -10.90 -11.68 -4.22
C TYR A 4 -9.73 -10.87 -3.65
N VAL A 5 -9.90 -10.29 -2.47
CA VAL A 5 -8.89 -9.53 -1.78
C VAL A 5 -8.29 -10.44 -0.71
N SER A 6 -7.02 -10.79 -0.86
CA SER A 6 -6.28 -11.60 0.12
C SER A 6 -5.68 -10.74 1.24
N ASP A 7 -6.32 -9.63 1.55
CA ASP A 7 -5.83 -8.71 2.57
C ASP A 7 -6.09 -9.26 3.97
N VAL A 8 -5.22 -8.86 4.89
CA VAL A 8 -5.30 -9.26 6.29
C VAL A 8 -6.54 -8.60 6.93
N THR A 9 -7.41 -9.41 7.51
CA THR A 9 -8.53 -8.94 8.33
C THR A 9 -8.07 -8.60 9.75
N GLN A 10 -8.92 -7.89 10.52
CA GLN A 10 -8.67 -7.68 11.96
C GLN A 10 -8.50 -9.02 12.69
N HIS A 11 -9.31 -10.02 12.36
CA HIS A 11 -9.21 -11.36 12.93
C HIS A 11 -7.82 -11.99 12.65
N ASP A 12 -7.36 -11.95 11.41
CA ASP A 12 -6.06 -12.51 11.01
C ASP A 12 -4.92 -11.80 11.72
N PHE A 13 -4.99 -10.48 11.85
CA PHE A 13 -3.99 -9.69 12.56
C PHE A 13 -3.88 -10.10 14.03
N HIS A 14 -5.00 -10.11 14.76
CA HIS A 14 -5.02 -10.51 16.17
C HIS A 14 -4.65 -11.98 16.37
N SER A 15 -5.11 -12.87 15.49
CA SER A 15 -4.77 -14.29 15.50
C SER A 15 -3.28 -14.51 15.31
N THR A 16 -2.68 -13.81 14.34
CA THR A 16 -1.24 -13.88 14.06
C THR A 16 -0.42 -13.45 15.27
N ILE A 17 -0.77 -12.33 15.91
CA ILE A 17 -0.08 -11.86 17.11
C ILE A 17 -0.22 -12.86 18.26
N ASN A 18 -1.40 -13.47 18.43
CA ASN A 18 -1.62 -14.51 19.42
C ASN A 18 -0.74 -15.74 19.19
N ILE A 19 -0.64 -16.20 17.94
CA ILE A 19 0.18 -17.35 17.58
C ILE A 19 1.66 -17.05 17.84
N ILE A 20 2.14 -15.90 17.38
CA ILE A 20 3.54 -15.47 17.54
C ILE A 20 3.89 -15.31 19.02
N SER A 21 3.01 -14.71 19.84
CA SER A 21 3.26 -14.51 21.28
C SER A 21 3.34 -15.81 22.10
N ARG A 22 2.82 -16.91 21.56
CA ARG A 22 2.86 -18.25 22.19
C ARG A 22 3.83 -19.20 21.52
N HIS A 23 4.61 -18.70 20.58
CA HIS A 23 5.55 -19.54 19.82
C HIS A 23 6.65 -20.11 20.71
N SER A 24 7.14 -21.31 20.41
CA SER A 24 8.18 -22.01 21.19
C SER A 24 9.55 -21.35 21.08
N LEU A 25 9.83 -20.63 19.99
CA LEU A 25 11.09 -19.90 19.78
C LEU A 25 11.04 -18.53 20.45
N ASP A 26 12.03 -18.24 21.31
CA ASP A 26 12.07 -17.05 22.16
C ASP A 26 11.97 -15.73 21.38
N HIS A 27 12.61 -15.64 20.21
CA HIS A 27 12.57 -14.43 19.42
C HIS A 27 11.17 -14.14 18.85
N TYR A 28 10.39 -15.15 18.41
CA TYR A 28 9.01 -14.95 18.01
C TYR A 28 8.13 -14.55 19.20
N LYS A 29 8.28 -15.27 20.33
CA LYS A 29 7.55 -14.97 21.55
C LYS A 29 7.83 -13.54 22.03
N PHE A 30 9.09 -13.09 21.98
CA PHE A 30 9.47 -11.72 22.33
C PHE A 30 8.72 -10.69 21.48
N PHE A 31 8.75 -10.83 20.13
CA PHE A 31 8.06 -9.90 19.26
C PHE A 31 6.54 -9.95 19.43
N GLY A 32 5.95 -11.13 19.50
CA GLY A 32 4.51 -11.28 19.68
C GLY A 32 4.02 -10.66 20.99
N THR A 33 4.75 -10.85 22.09
CA THR A 33 4.44 -10.24 23.38
C THR A 33 4.55 -8.71 23.33
N ARG A 34 5.61 -8.18 22.68
CA ARG A 34 5.80 -6.75 22.50
C ARG A 34 4.70 -6.12 21.64
N TRP A 35 4.34 -6.74 20.52
CA TRP A 35 3.28 -6.25 19.66
C TRP A 35 1.91 -6.29 20.34
N ARG A 36 1.64 -7.34 21.12
CA ARG A 36 0.45 -7.40 21.96
C ARG A 36 0.39 -6.21 22.92
N SER A 37 1.50 -5.88 23.58
CA SER A 37 1.52 -4.76 24.51
C SER A 37 1.24 -3.41 23.82
N PHE A 38 1.61 -3.24 22.55
CA PHE A 38 1.28 -2.03 21.79
C PHE A 38 -0.23 -1.89 21.52
N ILE A 39 -0.92 -3.01 21.28
CA ILE A 39 -2.38 -3.02 21.15
C ILE A 39 -3.05 -2.73 22.49
N ASP A 40 -2.62 -3.42 23.55
CA ASP A 40 -3.21 -3.29 24.88
C ASP A 40 -3.04 -1.87 25.46
N GLN A 41 -1.99 -1.16 25.05
CA GLN A 41 -1.70 0.24 25.41
C GLN A 41 -2.35 1.26 24.46
N GLY A 42 -3.06 0.83 23.42
CA GLY A 42 -3.62 1.72 22.41
C GLY A 42 -2.60 2.45 21.54
N ILE A 43 -1.35 1.95 21.48
CA ILE A 43 -0.31 2.48 20.57
C ILE A 43 -0.57 2.02 19.13
N TRP A 44 -1.07 0.79 18.99
CA TRP A 44 -1.53 0.24 17.71
C TRP A 44 -3.04 0.09 17.73
N GLU A 45 -3.66 0.64 16.70
CA GLU A 45 -5.07 0.46 16.41
C GLU A 45 -5.24 -0.27 15.09
N VAL A 46 -6.22 -1.17 15.01
CA VAL A 46 -6.56 -1.92 13.79
C VAL A 46 -7.93 -1.48 13.33
N SER A 47 -7.98 -0.76 12.24
CA SER A 47 -9.22 -0.35 11.59
C SER A 47 -9.53 -1.20 10.35
N SER A 48 -10.77 -1.18 9.89
CA SER A 48 -11.23 -1.92 8.70
C SER A 48 -12.29 -1.13 7.95
N GLU A 49 -11.83 -0.08 7.28
CA GLU A 49 -12.71 0.81 6.53
C GLU A 49 -13.23 0.13 5.26
N THR A 50 -14.53 0.28 5.00
CA THR A 50 -15.20 -0.34 3.85
C THR A 50 -14.61 0.11 2.52
N PHE A 51 -14.06 1.32 2.45
CA PHE A 51 -13.47 1.86 1.22
C PHE A 51 -12.36 0.96 0.67
N TRP A 52 -11.57 0.30 1.52
CA TRP A 52 -10.51 -0.60 1.08
C TRP A 52 -11.02 -1.76 0.22
N CYS A 53 -12.26 -2.21 0.46
CA CYS A 53 -12.89 -3.32 -0.26
C CYS A 53 -13.63 -2.89 -1.54
N LEU A 54 -13.73 -1.59 -1.83
CA LEU A 54 -14.39 -1.11 -3.04
C LEU A 54 -13.49 -1.28 -4.27
N GLY A 55 -14.10 -1.51 -5.42
CA GLY A 55 -13.41 -1.55 -6.72
C GLY A 55 -13.07 -0.17 -7.29
N LEU A 56 -12.85 0.82 -6.43
CA LEU A 56 -12.59 2.21 -6.81
C LEU A 56 -11.10 2.57 -6.63
N PRO A 57 -10.56 3.46 -7.47
CA PRO A 57 -9.24 4.03 -7.23
C PRO A 57 -9.26 4.93 -5.99
N TYR A 58 -8.10 5.16 -5.39
CA TYR A 58 -8.01 6.00 -4.19
C TYR A 58 -8.28 7.49 -4.48
N SER A 59 -8.10 7.95 -5.71
CA SER A 59 -8.52 9.29 -6.14
C SER A 59 -10.01 9.57 -5.93
N ASP A 60 -10.85 8.53 -5.91
CA ASP A 60 -12.29 8.70 -5.63
C ASP A 60 -12.63 8.86 -4.15
N MET A 61 -11.67 8.62 -3.24
CA MET A 61 -11.92 8.58 -1.80
C MET A 61 -12.47 9.90 -1.27
N ALA A 62 -11.91 11.03 -1.69
CA ALA A 62 -12.38 12.35 -1.27
C ALA A 62 -13.87 12.59 -1.56
N ARG A 63 -14.40 11.97 -2.63
CA ARG A 63 -15.80 12.06 -3.03
C ARG A 63 -16.70 11.04 -2.36
N VAL A 64 -16.20 9.80 -2.19
CA VAL A 64 -17.01 8.65 -1.74
C VAL A 64 -17.02 8.52 -0.22
N ASP A 65 -15.88 8.79 0.41
CA ASP A 65 -15.70 8.74 1.85
C ASP A 65 -14.81 9.91 2.33
N PRO A 66 -15.36 11.12 2.33
CA PRO A 66 -14.59 12.32 2.67
C PRO A 66 -14.08 12.33 4.12
N ALA A 67 -14.76 11.64 5.03
CA ALA A 67 -14.33 11.54 6.43
C ALA A 67 -13.04 10.72 6.53
N PHE A 68 -13.03 9.55 5.92
CA PHE A 68 -11.86 8.69 5.91
C PHE A 68 -10.68 9.32 5.10
N PHE A 69 -10.98 9.99 3.99
CA PHE A 69 -9.95 10.76 3.28
C PHE A 69 -9.32 11.85 4.14
N ALA A 70 -10.12 12.58 4.93
CA ALA A 70 -9.63 13.61 5.84
C ALA A 70 -8.73 13.03 6.93
N GLU A 71 -9.05 11.84 7.46
CA GLU A 71 -8.22 11.10 8.42
C GLU A 71 -6.85 10.74 7.82
N LEU A 72 -6.83 10.15 6.62
CA LEU A 72 -5.58 9.82 5.94
C LEU A 72 -4.76 11.06 5.63
N LYS A 73 -5.40 12.15 5.20
CA LYS A 73 -4.74 13.43 4.93
C LYS A 73 -4.13 14.06 6.19
N ALA A 74 -4.75 13.85 7.35
CA ALA A 74 -4.25 14.33 8.64
C ALA A 74 -3.09 13.47 9.19
N SER A 75 -2.89 12.27 8.66
CA SER A 75 -1.81 11.39 9.08
C SER A 75 -0.45 11.95 8.64
N PRO A 76 0.57 11.94 9.51
CA PRO A 76 1.91 12.40 9.15
C PRO A 76 2.55 11.63 8.00
N LEU A 77 2.19 10.34 7.88
CA LEU A 77 2.64 9.46 6.80
C LEU A 77 1.69 8.26 6.68
N VAL A 78 1.25 7.98 5.45
CA VAL A 78 0.51 6.76 5.12
C VAL A 78 1.40 5.84 4.30
N ILE A 79 1.56 4.58 4.70
CA ILE A 79 2.38 3.59 3.99
C ILE A 79 1.48 2.61 3.27
N PHE A 80 1.54 2.62 1.95
CA PHE A 80 0.87 1.64 1.10
C PHE A 80 1.84 0.55 0.67
N LYS A 81 1.51 -0.70 0.99
CA LYS A 81 2.32 -1.85 0.63
C LYS A 81 1.55 -2.78 -0.30
N GLY A 82 2.18 -3.18 -1.40
CA GLY A 82 1.68 -4.20 -2.32
C GLY A 82 1.22 -3.65 -3.67
N ASP A 83 1.13 -4.56 -4.64
CA ASP A 83 0.81 -4.24 -6.04
C ASP A 83 -0.62 -3.73 -6.21
N LEU A 84 -1.60 -4.37 -5.56
CA LEU A 84 -3.00 -3.92 -5.62
C LEU A 84 -3.16 -2.49 -5.10
N ASN A 85 -2.55 -2.16 -3.96
CA ASN A 85 -2.58 -0.81 -3.41
C ASN A 85 -1.97 0.20 -4.38
N TYR A 86 -0.85 -0.14 -4.99
CA TYR A 86 -0.23 0.73 -5.98
C TYR A 86 -1.14 0.97 -7.20
N ARG A 87 -1.73 -0.10 -7.74
CA ARG A 87 -2.68 0.00 -8.85
C ARG A 87 -3.85 0.95 -8.52
N LYS A 88 -4.42 0.82 -7.31
CA LYS A 88 -5.48 1.72 -6.84
C LYS A 88 -4.99 3.15 -6.65
N LEU A 89 -3.75 3.36 -6.18
CA LEU A 89 -3.13 4.68 -6.08
C LEU A 89 -3.02 5.36 -7.44
N VAL A 90 -2.51 4.66 -8.46
CA VAL A 90 -2.31 5.22 -9.80
C VAL A 90 -3.51 4.98 -10.73
N GLN A 91 -4.69 4.67 -10.16
CA GLN A 91 -5.97 4.53 -10.86
C GLN A 91 -6.02 3.38 -11.88
N ASP A 92 -5.09 2.44 -11.81
CA ASP A 92 -4.97 1.28 -12.73
C ASP A 92 -4.98 1.68 -14.22
N ARG A 93 -4.37 2.83 -14.55
CA ARG A 93 -4.31 3.39 -15.91
C ARG A 93 -2.98 3.04 -16.59
N ASN A 94 -3.00 3.05 -17.90
CA ASN A 94 -1.80 2.95 -18.71
C ASN A 94 -1.09 4.30 -18.81
N TRP A 95 -0.32 4.64 -17.79
CA TRP A 95 0.47 5.86 -17.73
C TRP A 95 1.72 5.79 -18.62
N LYS A 96 2.18 6.94 -19.10
CA LYS A 96 3.58 7.05 -19.49
C LYS A 96 4.42 6.84 -18.23
N THR A 97 5.44 6.00 -18.30
CA THR A 97 6.28 5.67 -17.13
C THR A 97 6.92 6.89 -16.47
N THR A 98 7.11 7.96 -17.25
CA THR A 98 7.68 9.25 -16.82
C THR A 98 6.64 10.26 -16.31
N THR A 99 5.32 9.94 -16.36
CA THR A 99 4.30 10.77 -15.71
C THR A 99 4.62 10.86 -14.22
N SER A 100 4.55 12.06 -13.63
CA SER A 100 4.89 12.21 -12.21
C SER A 100 3.98 11.36 -11.31
N PHE A 101 4.52 10.85 -10.20
CA PHE A 101 3.74 10.06 -9.26
C PHE A 101 2.58 10.87 -8.68
N SER A 102 2.81 12.14 -8.34
CA SER A 102 1.77 13.06 -7.85
C SER A 102 0.63 13.23 -8.86
N GLU A 103 0.93 13.37 -10.16
CA GLU A 103 -0.10 13.45 -11.21
C GLU A 103 -0.91 12.15 -11.30
N ALA A 104 -0.23 11.00 -11.21
CA ALA A 104 -0.90 9.69 -11.25
C ALA A 104 -1.79 9.43 -10.04
N LEU A 105 -1.52 10.04 -8.88
CA LEU A 105 -2.37 9.98 -7.68
C LEU A 105 -3.68 10.77 -7.84
N GLY A 106 -3.71 11.79 -8.71
CA GLY A 106 -4.90 12.63 -8.90
C GLY A 106 -5.36 13.28 -7.59
N ASP A 107 -6.66 13.20 -7.28
CA ASP A 107 -7.25 13.82 -6.08
C ASP A 107 -6.76 13.21 -4.76
N PHE A 108 -5.97 12.12 -4.82
CA PHE A 108 -5.32 11.52 -3.64
C PHE A 108 -3.94 12.15 -3.34
N SER A 109 -3.41 13.00 -4.22
CA SER A 109 -2.10 13.65 -4.07
C SER A 109 -1.92 14.46 -2.77
N PRO A 110 -2.97 15.04 -2.13
CA PRO A 110 -2.81 15.75 -0.86
C PRO A 110 -2.43 14.87 0.35
N VAL A 111 -2.41 13.55 0.20
CA VAL A 111 -1.98 12.62 1.27
C VAL A 111 -0.46 12.45 1.22
N VAL A 112 0.19 12.65 2.38
CA VAL A 112 1.62 12.31 2.53
C VAL A 112 1.76 10.80 2.55
N LEU A 113 2.39 10.22 1.55
CA LEU A 113 2.42 8.76 1.45
C LEU A 113 3.74 8.19 0.92
N LEU A 114 3.98 6.94 1.32
CA LEU A 114 5.05 6.07 0.83
C LEU A 114 4.43 4.82 0.20
N ALA A 115 4.69 4.60 -1.08
CA ALA A 115 4.28 3.39 -1.79
C ALA A 115 5.45 2.40 -1.86
N LEU A 116 5.20 1.17 -1.41
CA LEU A 116 6.13 0.03 -1.46
C LEU A 116 5.50 -1.05 -2.34
N ARG A 117 6.08 -1.31 -3.51
CA ARG A 117 5.49 -2.22 -4.49
C ARG A 117 6.48 -3.25 -5.01
N THR A 118 6.06 -4.49 -5.17
CA THR A 118 6.63 -5.46 -6.11
C THR A 118 5.84 -5.39 -7.41
N CYS A 119 6.52 -5.24 -8.54
CA CYS A 119 5.87 -5.07 -9.85
C CYS A 119 5.26 -6.38 -10.32
N LYS A 120 3.92 -6.44 -10.39
CA LYS A 120 3.14 -7.61 -10.85
C LYS A 120 2.01 -7.23 -11.82
N ALA A 121 1.99 -5.98 -12.26
CA ALA A 121 1.03 -5.44 -13.23
C ALA A 121 1.71 -4.35 -14.06
N ASP A 122 1.26 -4.17 -15.28
CA ASP A 122 1.81 -3.32 -16.33
C ASP A 122 1.46 -1.83 -16.20
N THR A 123 1.08 -1.38 -15.01
CA THR A 123 0.87 0.05 -14.72
C THR A 123 1.99 0.60 -13.85
N ILE A 124 2.60 1.69 -14.26
CA ILE A 124 3.65 2.37 -13.50
C ILE A 124 3.71 3.85 -13.87
N ALA A 125 4.05 4.70 -12.91
CA ALA A 125 4.29 6.13 -13.10
C ALA A 125 5.49 6.57 -12.25
N GLY A 126 6.01 7.77 -12.48
CA GLY A 126 7.03 8.39 -11.64
C GLY A 126 8.44 7.85 -11.83
N LEU A 127 8.75 7.24 -12.98
CA LEU A 127 10.13 6.84 -13.30
C LEU A 127 10.88 7.97 -13.97
N GLU A 128 12.18 8.04 -13.71
CA GLU A 128 13.08 8.90 -14.45
C GLU A 128 13.15 8.49 -15.94
N PRO A 129 13.27 9.48 -16.85
CA PRO A 129 13.41 9.19 -18.27
C PRO A 129 14.53 8.18 -18.58
N GLY A 130 14.25 7.20 -19.42
CA GLY A 130 15.19 6.14 -19.81
C GLY A 130 15.24 4.95 -18.85
N THR A 131 14.65 5.03 -17.65
CA THR A 131 14.68 3.93 -16.68
C THR A 131 13.92 2.71 -17.19
N ALA A 132 12.69 2.90 -17.65
CA ALA A 132 11.87 1.82 -18.19
C ALA A 132 12.51 1.15 -19.40
N GLU A 133 13.05 1.94 -20.32
CA GLU A 133 13.71 1.47 -21.53
C GLU A 133 14.98 0.66 -21.21
N ASN A 134 15.74 1.08 -20.20
CA ASN A 134 16.96 0.38 -19.80
C ASN A 134 16.65 -0.95 -19.13
N ILE A 135 15.65 -1.00 -18.28
CA ILE A 135 15.20 -2.25 -17.63
C ILE A 135 14.63 -3.21 -18.67
N SER A 136 13.79 -2.70 -19.59
CA SER A 136 13.17 -3.52 -20.65
C SER A 136 14.16 -4.22 -21.58
N LYS A 137 15.35 -3.64 -21.77
CA LYS A 137 16.44 -4.30 -22.54
C LYS A 137 16.99 -5.55 -21.85
N GLN A 138 16.94 -5.60 -20.53
CA GLN A 138 17.46 -6.69 -19.71
C GLN A 138 16.36 -7.70 -19.35
N SER A 139 15.17 -7.22 -19.08
CA SER A 139 13.99 -7.99 -18.68
C SER A 139 12.74 -7.39 -19.33
N PRO A 140 12.29 -7.92 -20.48
CA PRO A 140 11.13 -7.39 -21.20
C PRO A 140 9.82 -7.43 -20.42
N ASP A 141 9.69 -8.35 -19.48
CA ASP A 141 8.52 -8.60 -18.63
C ASP A 141 8.64 -8.01 -17.20
N TRP A 142 9.60 -7.11 -16.98
CA TRP A 142 9.94 -6.57 -15.66
C TRP A 142 8.77 -5.99 -14.87
N MET A 143 7.75 -5.44 -15.55
CA MET A 143 6.58 -4.86 -14.87
C MET A 143 5.69 -5.91 -14.21
N VAL A 144 5.75 -7.17 -14.69
CA VAL A 144 4.82 -8.25 -14.27
C VAL A 144 5.51 -9.44 -13.64
N SER A 145 6.83 -9.54 -13.77
CA SER A 145 7.62 -10.72 -13.32
C SER A 145 7.65 -10.91 -11.81
N GLY A 146 7.47 -9.85 -11.03
CA GLY A 146 7.63 -9.87 -9.57
C GLY A 146 9.09 -9.78 -9.10
N GLU A 147 10.05 -9.62 -10.01
CA GLU A 147 11.48 -9.51 -9.69
C GLU A 147 11.91 -8.08 -9.37
N TYR A 148 11.13 -7.12 -9.83
CA TYR A 148 11.38 -5.70 -9.61
C TYR A 148 10.41 -5.13 -8.59
N GLY A 149 10.90 -4.11 -7.89
CA GLY A 149 10.08 -3.36 -6.94
C GLY A 149 10.36 -1.86 -7.06
N LEU A 150 9.47 -1.06 -6.53
CA LEU A 150 9.67 0.38 -6.43
C LEU A 150 9.26 0.92 -5.07
N ILE A 151 9.89 2.02 -4.72
CA ILE A 151 9.61 2.81 -3.53
C ILE A 151 9.38 4.24 -4.03
N GLN A 152 8.18 4.77 -3.78
CA GLN A 152 7.82 6.13 -4.21
C GLN A 152 7.22 6.90 -3.04
N PHE A 153 7.64 8.14 -2.90
CA PHE A 153 7.15 9.06 -1.88
C PHE A 153 6.39 10.22 -2.52
N ASN A 154 5.32 10.63 -1.88
CA ASN A 154 4.57 11.84 -2.20
C ASN A 154 4.45 12.71 -0.96
N SER A 155 4.82 14.00 -1.09
CA SER A 155 4.87 14.96 0.04
C SER A 155 3.52 15.52 0.45
N GLY A 156 2.44 15.23 -0.28
CA GLY A 156 1.11 15.77 0.01
C GLY A 156 0.91 17.23 -0.44
N GLN A 157 1.69 17.70 -1.44
CA GLN A 157 1.62 19.05 -1.98
C GLN A 157 0.82 19.09 -3.28
#